data_c51609ebe22ef80af994683b3ef8de41
#
_entry.id   c51609ebe22ef80af994683b3ef8de41
#
_cell.length_a   1.000
_cell.length_b   1.000
_cell.length_c   1.000
_cell.angle_alpha   90.00
_cell.angle_beta   90.00
_cell.angle_gamma   90.00
#
_symmetry.space_group_name_H-M   'P 1'
#
loop_
_entity.id
_entity.type
_entity.pdbx_description
1 polymer ?
#
loop_
_entity_poly.entity_id
_entity_poly.type
_entity_poly.pdbx_seq_one_letter_code
_entity_poly.pdbx_strand_id
1 'polypeptide(L)'
;MVTFVRKNLRMKITRFLLLVLLTACSLQGEAQKPNFSYRFYGQVRGDLFYNSRANAEIVDGLFHLYPKDRLPDADGEDLNAQANGSFYLLYSRLGLDIQGANIGSAKSSLKVETDFRGSGSNWATLRIRHAYVNLDWGTSALLVGQTWHPLFGEVFPQILNLSTGAPFQPFNRSPQIRYSYNRSNWKLTAVALWQLQYLSNGPNGKSEEYIKNSGVPELYAGIDYKHNHWQVGGGLEMLSLVPRTQVTVTEAEQTHIYKVKERITTLSGELHAKYTDENWFVAGKTLLNSNLTQTCSLGGYGVTAIDARTGEQQYATYRFTQS
;
A
#
# COMPACT_ATOMS: atom_id res chain seq x y z
N MET A 1 -34.58 -28.60 17.30
CA MET A 1 -34.89 -27.49 18.21
C MET A 1 -33.82 -26.38 18.22
N VAL A 2 -32.56 -26.66 17.88
CA VAL A 2 -31.44 -25.67 17.87
C VAL A 2 -31.48 -24.71 16.68
N THR A 3 -32.05 -25.10 15.54
CA THR A 3 -32.07 -24.26 14.32
C THR A 3 -33.08 -23.10 14.38
N PHE A 4 -34.14 -23.24 15.16
CA PHE A 4 -35.18 -22.21 15.29
C PHE A 4 -34.75 -21.05 16.20
N VAL A 5 -33.93 -21.33 17.20
CA VAL A 5 -33.40 -20.30 18.13
C VAL A 5 -32.37 -19.42 17.45
N ARG A 6 -31.51 -19.97 16.58
CA ARG A 6 -30.51 -19.20 15.81
C ARG A 6 -31.14 -18.22 14.81
N LYS A 7 -32.26 -18.60 14.17
CA LYS A 7 -32.96 -17.75 13.20
C LYS A 7 -33.61 -16.54 13.87
N ASN A 8 -34.19 -16.73 15.05
CA ASN A 8 -34.79 -15.66 15.83
C ASN A 8 -33.76 -14.68 16.43
N LEU A 9 -32.57 -15.16 16.81
CA LEU A 9 -31.52 -14.32 17.35
C LEU A 9 -30.89 -13.44 16.24
N ARG A 10 -30.64 -14.00 15.05
CA ARG A 10 -30.15 -13.22 13.90
C ARG A 10 -31.15 -12.14 13.49
N MET A 11 -32.44 -12.43 13.47
CA MET A 11 -33.49 -11.49 13.11
C MET A 11 -33.64 -10.37 14.14
N LYS A 12 -33.41 -10.63 15.41
CA LYS A 12 -33.39 -9.62 16.50
C LYS A 12 -32.16 -8.71 16.40
N ILE A 13 -30.98 -9.26 16.11
CA ILE A 13 -29.75 -8.49 15.93
C ILE A 13 -29.84 -7.60 14.68
N THR A 14 -30.36 -8.09 13.57
CA THR A 14 -30.55 -7.30 12.35
C THR A 14 -31.57 -6.16 12.57
N ARG A 15 -32.67 -6.41 13.30
CA ARG A 15 -33.64 -5.37 13.65
C ARG A 15 -33.04 -4.35 14.63
N PHE A 16 -32.23 -4.78 15.58
CA PHE A 16 -31.54 -3.89 16.51
C PHE A 16 -30.50 -3.01 15.78
N LEU A 17 -29.72 -3.58 14.88
CA LEU A 17 -28.79 -2.83 14.04
C LEU A 17 -29.50 -1.85 13.09
N LEU A 18 -30.64 -2.24 12.52
CA LEU A 18 -31.48 -1.34 11.69
C LEU A 18 -32.08 -0.22 12.55
N LEU A 19 -32.50 -0.51 13.76
CA LEU A 19 -33.04 0.49 14.70
C LEU A 19 -31.94 1.47 15.15
N VAL A 20 -30.73 0.99 15.41
CA VAL A 20 -29.58 1.85 15.75
C VAL A 20 -29.18 2.72 14.56
N LEU A 21 -29.21 2.18 13.32
CA LEU A 21 -28.98 2.99 12.11
C LEU A 21 -30.09 4.05 11.91
N LEU A 22 -31.34 3.69 12.13
CA LEU A 22 -32.48 4.61 12.01
C LEU A 22 -32.50 5.68 13.10
N THR A 23 -32.13 5.33 14.34
CA THR A 23 -32.01 6.31 15.43
C THR A 23 -30.78 7.22 15.26
N ALA A 24 -29.68 6.74 14.69
CA ALA A 24 -28.56 7.59 14.30
C ALA A 24 -28.92 8.60 13.19
N CYS A 25 -29.87 8.26 12.32
CA CYS A 25 -30.42 9.19 11.31
C CYS A 25 -31.46 10.17 11.87
N SER A 26 -32.10 9.88 13.02
CA SER A 26 -33.17 10.72 13.59
C SER A 26 -32.70 11.69 14.70
N LEU A 27 -31.42 11.68 15.07
CA LEU A 27 -30.82 12.72 15.94
C LEU A 27 -30.48 13.99 15.11
N GLN A 28 -31.41 14.44 14.29
CA GLN A 28 -31.36 15.77 13.68
C GLN A 28 -31.95 16.78 14.66
N GLY A 29 -31.15 17.22 15.64
CA GLY A 29 -31.37 18.55 16.21
C GLY A 29 -31.24 19.59 15.06
N GLU A 30 -31.89 20.73 15.16
CA GLU A 30 -31.85 21.83 14.16
C GLU A 30 -30.43 22.12 13.70
N ALA A 31 -29.95 21.33 12.75
CA ALA A 31 -28.64 21.47 12.18
C ALA A 31 -28.74 22.54 11.10
N GLN A 32 -27.98 23.64 11.22
CA GLN A 32 -27.53 24.41 10.07
C GLN A 32 -27.40 23.44 8.89
N LYS A 33 -28.01 23.78 7.73
CA LYS A 33 -27.92 22.96 6.52
C LYS A 33 -26.47 22.50 6.40
N PRO A 34 -26.18 21.20 6.50
CA PRO A 34 -24.79 20.75 6.46
C PRO A 34 -24.18 21.22 5.16
N ASN A 35 -23.04 21.90 5.22
CA ASN A 35 -22.26 22.24 4.03
C ASN A 35 -21.77 20.93 3.40
N PHE A 36 -22.68 20.22 2.77
CA PHE A 36 -22.42 18.99 2.05
C PHE A 36 -22.16 19.36 0.60
N SER A 37 -20.97 19.01 0.10
CA SER A 37 -20.64 19.14 -1.29
C SER A 37 -19.97 17.85 -1.79
N TYR A 38 -20.18 17.55 -3.06
CA TYR A 38 -19.54 16.42 -3.69
C TYR A 38 -19.03 16.81 -5.07
N ARG A 39 -17.97 16.13 -5.51
CA ARG A 39 -17.37 16.31 -6.81
C ARG A 39 -17.05 14.97 -7.43
N PHE A 40 -17.76 14.61 -8.48
CA PHE A 40 -17.37 13.50 -9.36
C PHE A 40 -16.24 13.96 -10.28
N TYR A 41 -15.28 13.10 -10.51
CA TYR A 41 -14.21 13.30 -11.48
C TYR A 41 -13.79 11.97 -12.09
N GLY A 42 -13.07 12.03 -13.18
CA GLY A 42 -12.51 10.85 -13.82
C GLY A 42 -11.63 11.21 -15.00
N GLN A 43 -11.00 10.20 -15.53
CA GLN A 43 -10.21 10.29 -16.76
C GLN A 43 -10.26 8.97 -17.50
N VAL A 44 -10.20 9.05 -18.83
CA VAL A 44 -9.89 7.91 -19.69
C VAL A 44 -8.42 8.06 -20.10
N ARG A 45 -7.63 7.02 -19.88
CA ARG A 45 -6.22 7.00 -20.26
C ARG A 45 -5.92 5.77 -21.07
N GLY A 46 -5.34 5.98 -22.27
CA GLY A 46 -4.78 4.95 -23.10
C GLY A 46 -3.26 4.96 -23.04
N ASP A 47 -2.65 3.80 -22.80
CA ASP A 47 -1.22 3.61 -22.78
C ASP A 47 -0.83 2.67 -23.93
N LEU A 48 -0.27 3.21 -25.02
CA LEU A 48 0.31 2.46 -26.14
C LEU A 48 1.80 2.34 -25.90
N PHE A 49 2.33 1.13 -25.98
CA PHE A 49 3.76 0.90 -25.84
C PHE A 49 4.29 -0.13 -26.83
N TYR A 50 5.57 -0.01 -27.10
CA TYR A 50 6.35 -0.95 -27.86
C TYR A 50 7.71 -1.15 -27.18
N ASN A 51 8.08 -2.39 -26.96
CA ASN A 51 9.38 -2.78 -26.43
C ASN A 51 10.12 -3.58 -27.49
N SER A 52 11.37 -3.22 -27.79
CA SER A 52 12.19 -3.92 -28.76
C SER A 52 12.67 -5.31 -28.29
N ARG A 53 12.56 -5.60 -26.99
CA ARG A 53 12.82 -6.90 -26.38
C ARG A 53 11.96 -7.12 -25.14
N ALA A 54 11.95 -8.35 -24.64
CA ALA A 54 11.22 -8.69 -23.42
C ALA A 54 11.68 -7.84 -22.22
N ASN A 55 10.73 -7.40 -21.40
CA ASN A 55 10.96 -6.59 -20.22
C ASN A 55 10.60 -7.37 -18.94
N ALA A 56 11.24 -6.99 -17.83
CA ALA A 56 10.75 -7.33 -16.52
C ALA A 56 9.55 -6.43 -16.19
N GLU A 57 8.43 -7.05 -15.88
CA GLU A 57 7.15 -6.36 -15.64
C GLU A 57 6.60 -6.72 -14.29
N ILE A 58 5.89 -5.79 -13.66
CA ILE A 58 5.12 -6.02 -12.45
C ILE A 58 3.74 -5.35 -12.56
N VAL A 59 2.81 -5.76 -11.68
CA VAL A 59 1.45 -5.22 -11.62
C VAL A 59 0.75 -5.29 -12.99
N ASP A 60 0.67 -6.50 -13.54
CA ASP A 60 -0.04 -6.80 -14.79
C ASP A 60 0.46 -6.02 -16.01
N GLY A 61 1.77 -5.87 -16.14
CA GLY A 61 2.39 -5.12 -17.24
C GLY A 61 2.19 -3.60 -17.15
N LEU A 62 1.69 -3.08 -16.03
CA LEU A 62 1.59 -1.62 -15.82
C LEU A 62 2.93 -0.96 -15.54
N PHE A 63 3.92 -1.75 -15.10
CA PHE A 63 5.27 -1.30 -14.84
C PHE A 63 6.23 -2.08 -15.71
N HIS A 64 6.91 -1.40 -16.61
CA HIS A 64 8.05 -1.90 -17.37
C HIS A 64 9.32 -1.44 -16.65
N LEU A 65 9.99 -2.35 -15.95
CA LEU A 65 11.09 -2.01 -15.04
C LEU A 65 12.42 -1.85 -15.78
N TYR A 66 12.79 -2.87 -16.56
CA TYR A 66 14.05 -2.91 -17.33
C TYR A 66 13.97 -4.00 -18.40
N PRO A 67 14.76 -3.88 -19.49
CA PRO A 67 14.92 -4.95 -20.48
C PRO A 67 15.55 -6.19 -19.82
N LYS A 68 15.03 -7.37 -20.11
CA LYS A 68 15.63 -8.62 -19.64
C LYS A 68 17.00 -8.85 -20.30
N ASP A 69 17.91 -9.46 -19.53
CA ASP A 69 19.22 -9.88 -20.02
C ASP A 69 19.09 -10.89 -21.16
N ARG A 70 20.20 -11.08 -21.86
CA ARG A 70 20.30 -12.11 -22.89
C ARG A 70 20.15 -13.51 -22.27
N LEU A 71 19.27 -14.31 -22.85
CA LEU A 71 19.03 -15.70 -22.47
C LEU A 71 19.16 -16.59 -23.69
N PRO A 72 20.37 -17.17 -23.96
CA PRO A 72 20.57 -18.01 -25.11
C PRO A 72 19.81 -19.33 -24.98
N ASP A 73 19.22 -19.78 -26.08
CA ASP A 73 18.72 -21.14 -26.27
C ASP A 73 19.87 -22.14 -26.64
N ALA A 74 19.51 -23.36 -27.03
CA ALA A 74 20.47 -24.40 -27.38
C ALA A 74 21.32 -24.07 -28.62
N ASP A 75 20.82 -23.21 -29.51
CA ASP A 75 21.48 -22.78 -30.73
C ASP A 75 22.18 -21.43 -30.57
N GLY A 76 22.08 -20.81 -29.37
CA GLY A 76 22.70 -19.53 -29.03
C GLY A 76 21.85 -18.30 -29.37
N GLU A 77 20.61 -18.48 -29.83
CA GLU A 77 19.66 -17.40 -30.08
C GLU A 77 19.11 -16.82 -28.78
N ASP A 78 18.89 -15.53 -28.73
CA ASP A 78 18.42 -14.84 -27.52
C ASP A 78 16.89 -14.93 -27.38
N LEU A 79 16.40 -15.76 -26.48
CA LEU A 79 14.96 -15.92 -26.17
C LEU A 79 14.29 -14.63 -25.72
N ASN A 80 15.03 -13.66 -25.19
CA ASN A 80 14.52 -12.37 -24.76
C ASN A 80 14.55 -11.29 -25.86
N ALA A 81 15.11 -11.59 -27.01
CA ALA A 81 15.16 -10.67 -28.18
C ALA A 81 13.80 -10.59 -28.92
N GLN A 82 12.71 -10.87 -28.24
CA GLN A 82 11.38 -10.81 -28.81
C GLN A 82 10.72 -9.44 -28.53
N ALA A 83 10.41 -8.73 -29.59
CA ALA A 83 9.67 -7.47 -29.51
C ALA A 83 8.22 -7.73 -29.06
N ASN A 84 7.68 -6.82 -28.28
CA ASN A 84 6.30 -6.88 -27.82
C ASN A 84 5.67 -5.47 -27.69
N GLY A 85 4.38 -5.42 -27.69
CA GLY A 85 3.63 -4.17 -27.53
C GLY A 85 2.17 -4.44 -27.23
N SER A 86 1.52 -3.45 -26.66
CA SER A 86 0.08 -3.51 -26.35
C SER A 86 -0.51 -2.11 -26.18
N PHE A 87 -1.83 -2.07 -26.05
CA PHE A 87 -2.59 -0.86 -25.77
C PHE A 87 -3.51 -1.12 -24.59
N TYR A 88 -3.28 -0.41 -23.48
CA TYR A 88 -4.03 -0.57 -22.25
C TYR A 88 -4.88 0.67 -21.93
N LEU A 89 -6.07 0.44 -21.36
CA LEU A 89 -6.97 1.46 -20.83
C LEU A 89 -7.09 1.37 -19.29
N LEU A 90 -6.26 0.55 -18.64
CA LEU A 90 -6.38 0.16 -17.25
C LEU A 90 -6.18 1.31 -16.24
N TYR A 91 -5.53 2.40 -16.66
CA TYR A 91 -5.37 3.61 -15.83
C TYR A 91 -6.56 4.59 -15.90
N SER A 92 -7.61 4.23 -16.62
CA SER A 92 -8.85 5.02 -16.58
C SER A 92 -9.40 5.02 -15.15
N ARG A 93 -9.87 6.17 -14.67
CA ARG A 93 -10.23 6.39 -13.27
C ARG A 93 -11.61 6.99 -13.13
N LEU A 94 -12.24 6.63 -12.02
CA LEU A 94 -13.44 7.27 -11.50
C LEU A 94 -13.19 7.65 -10.05
N GLY A 95 -13.62 8.84 -9.65
CA GLY A 95 -13.44 9.33 -8.30
C GLY A 95 -14.58 10.19 -7.82
N LEU A 96 -14.70 10.24 -6.50
CA LEU A 96 -15.70 11.01 -5.77
C LEU A 96 -15.03 11.62 -4.54
N ASP A 97 -15.04 12.95 -4.48
CA ASP A 97 -14.68 13.70 -3.28
C ASP A 97 -15.96 14.22 -2.62
N ILE A 98 -16.09 14.05 -1.32
CA ILE A 98 -17.22 14.55 -0.52
C ILE A 98 -16.67 15.41 0.60
N GLN A 99 -17.24 16.61 0.76
CA GLN A 99 -17.13 17.39 1.98
C GLN A 99 -18.40 17.14 2.79
N GLY A 100 -18.27 16.55 3.96
CA GLY A 100 -19.39 16.20 4.83
C GLY A 100 -19.69 17.29 5.86
N ALA A 101 -20.69 17.01 6.69
CA ALA A 101 -20.96 17.82 7.87
C ALA A 101 -19.78 17.78 8.85
N ASN A 102 -19.61 18.83 9.64
CA ASN A 102 -18.63 18.82 10.72
C ASN A 102 -19.00 17.77 11.76
N ILE A 103 -17.98 17.06 12.26
CA ILE A 103 -18.13 16.12 13.38
C ILE A 103 -17.47 16.75 14.59
N GLY A 104 -18.28 17.30 15.48
CA GLY A 104 -17.78 18.20 16.53
C GLY A 104 -17.09 19.43 15.91
N SER A 105 -15.86 19.69 16.26
CA SER A 105 -15.03 20.77 15.68
C SER A 105 -14.26 20.35 14.41
N ALA A 106 -14.29 19.06 14.03
CA ALA A 106 -13.59 18.58 12.86
C ALA A 106 -14.39 18.79 11.58
N LYS A 107 -13.73 19.26 10.51
CA LYS A 107 -14.24 19.20 9.15
C LYS A 107 -14.10 17.78 8.64
N SER A 108 -15.19 17.16 8.19
CA SER A 108 -15.16 15.82 7.65
C SER A 108 -15.07 15.82 6.13
N SER A 109 -14.27 14.93 5.58
CA SER A 109 -14.22 14.67 4.15
C SER A 109 -14.05 13.17 3.86
N LEU A 110 -14.49 12.76 2.68
CA LEU A 110 -14.35 11.41 2.18
C LEU A 110 -13.83 11.44 0.75
N LYS A 111 -12.96 10.51 0.43
CA LYS A 111 -12.51 10.28 -0.94
C LYS A 111 -12.65 8.82 -1.30
N VAL A 112 -13.25 8.57 -2.47
CA VAL A 112 -13.23 7.26 -3.13
C VAL A 112 -12.68 7.45 -4.53
N GLU A 113 -11.69 6.69 -4.91
CA GLU A 113 -11.12 6.66 -6.26
C GLU A 113 -10.80 5.24 -6.66
N THR A 114 -11.18 4.88 -7.86
CA THR A 114 -10.97 3.55 -8.44
C THR A 114 -10.29 3.66 -9.80
N ASP A 115 -9.54 2.64 -10.17
CA ASP A 115 -9.09 2.40 -11.54
C ASP A 115 -9.33 0.92 -11.90
N PHE A 116 -8.94 0.53 -13.09
CA PHE A 116 -9.11 -0.83 -13.56
C PHE A 116 -7.76 -1.56 -13.53
N ARG A 117 -7.84 -2.88 -13.41
CA ARG A 117 -6.71 -3.79 -13.46
C ARG A 117 -7.17 -5.08 -14.11
N GLY A 118 -6.28 -5.78 -14.77
CA GLY A 118 -6.57 -7.08 -15.31
C GLY A 118 -5.34 -7.75 -15.85
N SER A 119 -5.25 -9.07 -15.67
CA SER A 119 -4.21 -9.92 -16.24
C SER A 119 -4.72 -11.34 -16.43
N GLY A 120 -4.13 -12.06 -17.34
CA GLY A 120 -4.52 -13.42 -17.66
C GLY A 120 -5.98 -13.56 -18.04
N SER A 121 -6.76 -14.33 -17.28
CA SER A 121 -8.19 -14.55 -17.50
C SER A 121 -9.10 -13.44 -16.97
N ASN A 122 -8.56 -12.48 -16.23
CA ASN A 122 -9.31 -11.34 -15.67
C ASN A 122 -9.13 -10.12 -16.57
N TRP A 123 -10.13 -9.82 -17.39
CA TRP A 123 -10.08 -8.74 -18.41
C TRP A 123 -9.95 -7.34 -17.81
N ALA A 124 -10.75 -7.06 -16.76
CA ALA A 124 -10.68 -5.81 -16.03
C ALA A 124 -11.30 -6.00 -14.64
N THR A 125 -10.53 -5.76 -13.59
CA THR A 125 -10.98 -5.78 -12.21
C THR A 125 -10.97 -4.36 -11.67
N LEU A 126 -12.09 -3.93 -11.08
CA LEU A 126 -12.16 -2.64 -10.41
C LEU A 126 -11.25 -2.66 -9.19
N ARG A 127 -10.30 -1.74 -9.13
CA ARG A 127 -9.34 -1.61 -8.05
C ARG A 127 -9.57 -0.34 -7.26
N ILE A 128 -9.63 -0.45 -5.94
CA ILE A 128 -9.69 0.70 -5.04
C ILE A 128 -8.30 1.34 -4.98
N ARG A 129 -8.20 2.61 -5.32
CA ARG A 129 -6.99 3.42 -5.18
C ARG A 129 -7.01 4.17 -3.85
N HIS A 130 -8.06 4.93 -3.63
CA HIS A 130 -8.33 5.67 -2.42
C HIS A 130 -9.72 5.34 -1.91
N ALA A 131 -9.86 5.10 -0.63
CA ALA A 131 -11.13 4.96 0.07
C ALA A 131 -10.88 5.31 1.53
N TYR A 132 -11.10 6.57 1.90
CA TYR A 132 -10.82 7.04 3.26
C TYR A 132 -11.76 8.15 3.70
N VAL A 133 -11.91 8.25 5.01
CA VAL A 133 -12.50 9.40 5.71
C VAL A 133 -11.36 10.19 6.34
N ASN A 134 -11.44 11.51 6.29
CA ASN A 134 -10.51 12.41 6.96
C ASN A 134 -11.29 13.37 7.87
N LEU A 135 -10.85 13.48 9.10
CA LEU A 135 -11.31 14.44 10.09
C LEU A 135 -10.20 15.47 10.32
N ASP A 136 -10.49 16.73 10.06
CA ASP A 136 -9.51 17.83 10.11
C ASP A 136 -9.94 18.87 11.14
N TRP A 137 -9.12 19.06 12.18
CA TRP A 137 -9.27 20.06 13.24
C TRP A 137 -8.41 21.32 12.99
N GLY A 138 -7.82 21.46 11.80
CA GLY A 138 -6.92 22.56 11.44
C GLY A 138 -5.47 22.27 11.78
N THR A 139 -5.12 22.18 13.06
CA THR A 139 -3.76 21.83 13.51
C THR A 139 -3.49 20.33 13.49
N SER A 140 -4.52 19.51 13.59
CA SER A 140 -4.38 18.05 13.53
C SER A 140 -5.40 17.44 12.58
N ALA A 141 -5.10 16.28 12.05
CA ALA A 141 -6.02 15.53 11.20
C ALA A 141 -5.88 14.03 11.47
N LEU A 142 -7.00 13.32 11.34
CA LEU A 142 -7.07 11.86 11.42
C LEU A 142 -7.68 11.32 10.12
N LEU A 143 -6.89 10.51 9.41
CA LEU A 143 -7.34 9.79 8.22
C LEU A 143 -7.48 8.31 8.53
N VAL A 144 -8.61 7.72 8.17
CA VAL A 144 -8.88 6.29 8.32
C VAL A 144 -9.35 5.73 6.98
N GLY A 145 -8.66 4.74 6.48
CA GLY A 145 -8.95 4.07 5.21
C GLY A 145 -7.73 3.88 4.33
N GLN A 146 -7.95 3.59 3.06
CA GLN A 146 -6.89 3.28 2.11
C GLN A 146 -6.42 4.52 1.34
N THR A 147 -5.12 4.79 1.38
CA THR A 147 -4.45 5.83 0.57
C THR A 147 -2.97 5.52 0.40
N TRP A 148 -2.22 6.47 -0.17
CA TRP A 148 -0.79 6.33 -0.37
C TRP A 148 -0.04 6.00 0.92
N HIS A 149 0.90 5.06 0.81
CA HIS A 149 1.88 4.76 1.84
C HIS A 149 2.70 6.02 2.18
N PRO A 150 3.03 6.29 3.45
CA PRO A 150 3.75 7.50 3.82
C PRO A 150 5.13 7.63 3.17
N LEU A 151 5.84 6.53 2.92
CA LEU A 151 7.12 6.55 2.19
C LEU A 151 6.99 7.04 0.73
N PHE A 152 5.80 6.95 0.11
CA PHE A 152 5.56 7.61 -1.17
C PHE A 152 5.68 9.13 -1.01
N GLY A 153 5.10 9.68 0.06
CA GLY A 153 5.24 11.06 0.50
C GLY A 153 4.75 12.10 -0.49
N GLU A 154 5.20 13.32 -0.29
CA GLU A 154 4.89 14.47 -1.15
C GLU A 154 6.03 14.80 -2.13
N VAL A 155 7.23 14.24 -1.91
CA VAL A 155 8.39 14.39 -2.79
C VAL A 155 8.55 13.11 -3.61
N PHE A 156 8.25 13.19 -4.89
CA PHE A 156 8.29 12.07 -5.84
C PHE A 156 8.66 12.59 -7.24
N PRO A 157 9.14 11.71 -8.15
CA PRO A 157 9.53 12.09 -9.51
C PRO A 157 8.37 12.73 -10.29
N GLN A 158 8.64 13.84 -10.96
CA GLN A 158 7.69 14.50 -11.87
C GLN A 158 7.87 13.93 -13.29
N ILE A 159 7.33 12.75 -13.51
CA ILE A 159 7.43 12.00 -14.76
C ILE A 159 6.04 11.69 -15.32
N LEU A 160 5.93 11.51 -16.64
CA LEU A 160 4.67 11.28 -17.34
C LEU A 160 3.90 10.06 -16.80
N ASN A 161 4.62 8.99 -16.51
CA ASN A 161 4.06 7.81 -15.88
C ASN A 161 4.75 7.56 -14.53
N LEU A 162 4.11 7.95 -13.44
CA LEU A 162 4.65 7.78 -12.09
C LEU A 162 5.00 6.31 -11.76
N SER A 163 4.31 5.36 -12.38
CA SER A 163 4.59 3.93 -12.22
C SER A 163 6.00 3.56 -12.65
N THR A 164 6.59 4.29 -13.60
CA THR A 164 7.96 4.02 -14.08
C THR A 164 9.03 4.41 -13.06
N GLY A 165 8.68 5.05 -11.96
CA GLY A 165 9.61 5.30 -10.84
C GLY A 165 9.92 4.07 -9.99
N ALA A 166 9.12 3.00 -10.06
CA ALA A 166 9.44 1.74 -9.42
C ALA A 166 10.63 1.05 -10.15
N PRO A 167 11.52 0.35 -9.43
CA PRO A 167 11.50 0.04 -8.00
C PRO A 167 12.20 1.08 -7.11
N PHE A 168 12.59 2.23 -7.63
CA PHE A 168 13.37 3.26 -6.90
C PHE A 168 12.49 4.19 -6.06
N GLN A 169 11.23 4.37 -6.44
CA GLN A 169 10.24 5.11 -5.68
C GLN A 169 9.28 4.12 -5.02
N PRO A 170 9.11 4.16 -3.67
CA PRO A 170 8.10 3.36 -2.99
C PRO A 170 6.71 3.60 -3.58
N PHE A 171 6.04 2.53 -4.00
CA PHE A 171 4.75 2.60 -4.66
C PHE A 171 3.77 1.63 -4.00
N ASN A 172 2.92 2.16 -3.11
CA ASN A 172 1.96 1.37 -2.36
C ASN A 172 0.77 2.24 -1.95
N ARG A 173 -0.43 1.66 -1.93
CA ARG A 173 -1.62 2.21 -1.30
C ARG A 173 -2.19 1.13 -0.38
N SER A 174 -2.25 1.45 0.90
CA SER A 174 -2.60 0.52 1.96
C SER A 174 -3.69 1.07 2.86
N PRO A 175 -4.55 0.19 3.43
CA PRO A 175 -5.40 0.55 4.56
C PRO A 175 -4.55 1.06 5.72
N GLN A 176 -4.97 2.17 6.32
CA GLN A 176 -4.17 2.84 7.34
C GLN A 176 -5.02 3.71 8.27
N ILE A 177 -4.48 3.94 9.44
CA ILE A 177 -4.87 5.00 10.37
C ILE A 177 -3.69 5.97 10.42
N ARG A 178 -3.91 7.21 9.97
CA ARG A 178 -2.88 8.25 9.90
C ARG A 178 -3.29 9.44 10.76
N TYR A 179 -2.44 9.80 11.69
CA TYR A 179 -2.54 11.04 12.43
C TYR A 179 -1.48 12.02 11.93
N SER A 180 -1.89 13.24 11.67
CA SER A 180 -1.00 14.34 11.29
C SER A 180 -1.18 15.51 12.23
N TYR A 181 -0.08 16.13 12.63
CA TYR A 181 -0.07 17.34 13.46
C TYR A 181 0.77 18.42 12.78
N ASN A 182 0.15 19.57 12.52
CA ASN A 182 0.76 20.69 11.82
C ASN A 182 0.91 21.86 12.81
N ARG A 183 2.11 22.40 12.94
CA ARG A 183 2.37 23.58 13.74
C ARG A 183 3.41 24.46 13.07
N SER A 184 3.01 25.67 12.71
CA SER A 184 3.83 26.59 11.91
C SER A 184 4.31 25.89 10.65
N ASN A 185 5.61 25.73 10.50
CA ASN A 185 6.23 25.13 9.32
C ASN A 185 6.46 23.60 9.45
N TRP A 186 6.11 23.02 10.60
CA TRP A 186 6.35 21.63 10.91
C TRP A 186 5.10 20.79 10.74
N LYS A 187 5.27 19.61 10.18
CA LYS A 187 4.24 18.56 10.12
C LYS A 187 4.82 17.27 10.69
N LEU A 188 4.19 16.74 11.72
CA LEU A 188 4.47 15.41 12.26
C LEU A 188 3.42 14.42 11.72
N THR A 189 3.84 13.24 11.36
CA THR A 189 2.95 12.19 10.83
C THR A 189 3.24 10.87 11.53
N ALA A 190 2.19 10.22 12.05
CA ALA A 190 2.25 8.87 12.60
C ALA A 190 1.21 8.01 11.87
N VAL A 191 1.59 6.79 11.46
CA VAL A 191 0.71 5.91 10.68
C VAL A 191 0.86 4.48 11.16
N ALA A 192 -0.30 3.81 11.26
CA ALA A 192 -0.39 2.35 11.32
C ALA A 192 -1.02 1.85 10.03
N LEU A 193 -0.36 0.88 9.36
CA LEU A 193 -0.76 0.37 8.05
C LEU A 193 -0.98 -1.14 8.07
N TRP A 194 -1.83 -1.60 7.16
CA TRP A 194 -2.06 -3.01 6.86
C TRP A 194 -1.91 -3.27 5.37
N GLN A 195 -1.52 -4.47 5.00
CA GLN A 195 -1.35 -4.84 3.61
C GLN A 195 -2.65 -5.42 3.04
N LEU A 196 -3.01 -5.04 1.82
CA LEU A 196 -4.18 -5.54 1.10
C LEU A 196 -3.89 -5.78 -0.39
N GLN A 197 -3.53 -4.74 -1.14
CA GLN A 197 -3.26 -4.81 -2.58
C GLN A 197 -1.77 -5.00 -2.89
N TYR A 198 -0.94 -4.48 -2.01
CA TYR A 198 0.51 -4.52 -2.11
C TYR A 198 1.02 -5.32 -0.91
N LEU A 199 1.65 -6.44 -1.21
CA LEU A 199 1.94 -7.49 -0.25
C LEU A 199 3.44 -7.72 -0.12
N SER A 200 3.89 -8.05 1.08
CA SER A 200 5.25 -8.50 1.32
C SER A 200 5.52 -9.86 0.66
N ASN A 201 6.73 -10.04 0.16
CA ASN A 201 7.22 -11.33 -0.28
C ASN A 201 7.57 -12.21 0.92
N GLY A 202 7.37 -13.51 0.75
CA GLY A 202 7.72 -14.51 1.75
C GLY A 202 7.86 -15.89 1.13
N PRO A 203 7.93 -16.95 1.94
CA PRO A 203 8.20 -18.32 1.48
C PRO A 203 7.24 -18.82 0.39
N ASN A 204 5.98 -18.40 0.45
CA ASN A 204 4.94 -18.77 -0.50
C ASN A 204 4.60 -17.63 -1.48
N GLY A 205 5.57 -16.78 -1.80
CA GLY A 205 5.35 -15.61 -2.65
C GLY A 205 4.73 -14.44 -1.90
N LYS A 206 3.93 -13.62 -2.58
CA LYS A 206 3.27 -12.44 -2.00
C LYS A 206 2.03 -12.84 -1.22
N SER A 207 1.97 -12.49 0.08
CA SER A 207 0.80 -12.80 0.92
C SER A 207 0.60 -11.75 2.02
N GLU A 208 -0.68 -11.45 2.32
CA GLU A 208 -1.07 -10.65 3.48
C GLU A 208 -0.96 -11.43 4.81
N GLU A 209 -0.85 -12.75 4.74
CA GLU A 209 -0.78 -13.58 5.93
C GLU A 209 0.45 -13.27 6.79
N TYR A 210 1.56 -12.87 6.19
CA TYR A 210 2.79 -12.59 6.93
C TYR A 210 2.62 -11.43 7.92
N ILE A 211 1.95 -10.37 7.54
CA ILE A 211 1.65 -9.26 8.45
C ILE A 211 0.47 -9.59 9.38
N LYS A 212 -0.55 -10.30 8.91
CA LYS A 212 -1.65 -10.78 9.75
C LYS A 212 -1.16 -11.65 10.90
N ASN A 213 -0.30 -12.61 10.60
CA ASN A 213 0.28 -13.52 11.58
C ASN A 213 1.23 -12.81 12.55
N SER A 214 1.77 -11.65 12.18
CA SER A 214 2.59 -10.85 13.08
C SER A 214 1.78 -10.23 14.22
N GLY A 215 0.50 -9.94 13.98
CA GLY A 215 -0.38 -9.23 14.92
C GLY A 215 0.01 -7.77 15.15
N VAL A 216 1.03 -7.26 14.45
CA VAL A 216 1.52 -5.89 14.56
C VAL A 216 1.36 -5.21 13.21
N PRO A 217 0.70 -4.04 13.13
CA PRO A 217 0.65 -3.26 11.89
C PRO A 217 2.05 -2.76 11.52
N GLU A 218 2.25 -2.46 10.26
CA GLU A 218 3.39 -1.66 9.82
C GLU A 218 3.25 -0.26 10.40
N LEU A 219 4.32 0.28 10.98
CA LEU A 219 4.32 1.58 11.66
C LEU A 219 5.24 2.55 10.93
N TYR A 220 4.79 3.80 10.82
CA TYR A 220 5.59 4.88 10.27
C TYR A 220 5.49 6.12 11.16
N ALA A 221 6.63 6.79 11.34
CA ALA A 221 6.72 8.10 11.96
C ALA A 221 7.58 9.03 11.10
N GLY A 222 7.08 10.20 10.77
CA GLY A 222 7.77 11.16 9.92
C GLY A 222 7.62 12.60 10.39
N ILE A 223 8.54 13.43 9.93
CA ILE A 223 8.60 14.87 10.17
C ILE A 223 8.93 15.60 8.88
N ASP A 224 8.16 16.61 8.58
CA ASP A 224 8.36 17.51 7.45
C ASP A 224 8.50 18.96 7.95
N TYR A 225 9.35 19.71 7.30
CA TYR A 225 9.51 21.17 7.47
C TYR A 225 9.32 21.87 6.14
N LYS A 226 8.42 22.85 6.10
CA LYS A 226 8.16 23.69 4.92
C LYS A 226 8.38 25.14 5.26
N HIS A 227 9.26 25.79 4.52
CA HIS A 227 9.50 27.22 4.67
C HIS A 227 9.92 27.84 3.34
N ASN A 228 9.21 28.89 2.93
CA ASN A 228 9.40 29.55 1.64
C ASN A 228 9.36 28.51 0.49
N HIS A 229 10.46 28.40 -0.25
CA HIS A 229 10.62 27.51 -1.41
C HIS A 229 11.05 26.07 -1.02
N TRP A 230 11.41 25.85 0.26
CA TRP A 230 11.97 24.59 0.71
C TRP A 230 10.93 23.70 1.40
N GLN A 231 10.99 22.44 1.07
CA GLN A 231 10.38 21.36 1.82
C GLN A 231 11.47 20.31 2.09
N VAL A 232 11.70 19.99 3.35
CA VAL A 232 12.63 18.96 3.76
C VAL A 232 11.96 18.08 4.80
N GLY A 233 12.30 16.80 4.83
CA GLY A 233 11.72 15.90 5.79
C GLY A 233 12.35 14.52 5.75
N GLY A 234 11.80 13.65 6.57
CA GLY A 234 12.20 12.26 6.64
C GLY A 234 11.29 11.47 7.55
N GLY A 235 11.47 10.17 7.54
CA GLY A 235 10.67 9.26 8.33
C GLY A 235 11.31 7.92 8.53
N LEU A 236 10.78 7.21 9.51
CA LEU A 236 11.17 5.85 9.86
C LEU A 236 9.95 4.93 9.72
N GLU A 237 10.17 3.78 9.17
CA GLU A 237 9.18 2.71 9.01
C GLU A 237 9.66 1.46 9.71
N MET A 238 8.74 0.76 10.38
CA MET A 238 8.96 -0.53 11.01
C MET A 238 7.96 -1.54 10.45
N LEU A 239 8.46 -2.63 9.89
CA LEU A 239 7.67 -3.76 9.40
C LEU A 239 8.01 -5.02 10.19
N SER A 240 6.99 -5.71 10.72
CA SER A 240 7.14 -7.01 11.38
C SER A 240 6.32 -8.06 10.65
N LEU A 241 6.96 -9.15 10.24
CA LEU A 241 6.34 -10.26 9.51
C LEU A 241 6.57 -11.58 10.24
N VAL A 242 5.62 -12.50 10.10
CA VAL A 242 5.73 -13.91 10.50
C VAL A 242 5.66 -14.76 9.23
N PRO A 243 6.80 -15.19 8.67
CA PRO A 243 6.85 -15.92 7.40
C PRO A 243 6.11 -17.25 7.44
N ARG A 244 6.26 -18.01 8.52
CA ARG A 244 5.59 -19.31 8.72
C ARG A 244 5.16 -19.46 10.18
N THR A 245 4.04 -20.15 10.40
CA THR A 245 3.54 -20.49 11.75
C THR A 245 3.73 -21.98 12.06
N GLN A 246 3.98 -22.76 11.03
CA GLN A 246 4.21 -24.20 11.11
C GLN A 246 5.13 -24.68 9.99
N VAL A 247 5.80 -25.78 10.21
CA VAL A 247 6.66 -26.45 9.23
C VAL A 247 6.36 -27.94 9.25
N THR A 248 6.36 -28.53 8.07
CA THR A 248 6.24 -29.98 7.88
C THR A 248 7.62 -30.55 7.61
N VAL A 249 8.05 -31.51 8.43
CA VAL A 249 9.32 -32.24 8.30
C VAL A 249 9.00 -33.72 8.07
N THR A 250 9.60 -34.30 7.05
CA THR A 250 9.47 -35.74 6.77
C THR A 250 10.79 -36.43 7.06
N GLU A 251 10.77 -37.32 8.02
CA GLU A 251 11.92 -38.15 8.41
C GLU A 251 11.51 -39.63 8.36
N ALA A 252 12.31 -40.47 7.72
CA ALA A 252 12.08 -41.92 7.62
C ALA A 252 10.64 -42.29 7.26
N GLU A 253 10.04 -41.65 6.24
CA GLU A 253 8.66 -41.79 5.77
C GLU A 253 7.57 -41.35 6.75
N GLN A 254 7.91 -40.79 7.89
CA GLN A 254 6.97 -40.18 8.82
C GLN A 254 6.96 -38.67 8.67
N THR A 255 5.77 -38.10 8.62
CA THR A 255 5.58 -36.65 8.47
C THR A 255 5.14 -36.07 9.80
N HIS A 256 5.93 -35.11 10.29
CA HIS A 256 5.66 -34.35 11.51
C HIS A 256 5.39 -32.89 11.19
N ILE A 257 4.43 -32.28 11.88
CA ILE A 257 4.14 -30.85 11.78
C ILE A 257 4.58 -30.17 13.07
N TYR A 258 5.51 -29.24 12.94
CA TYR A 258 6.00 -28.45 14.06
C TYR A 258 5.45 -27.03 14.02
N LYS A 259 4.98 -26.52 15.15
CA LYS A 259 4.71 -25.09 15.32
C LYS A 259 6.04 -24.36 15.45
N VAL A 260 6.23 -23.30 14.65
CA VAL A 260 7.45 -22.48 14.66
C VAL A 260 7.13 -21.04 15.10
N LYS A 261 8.16 -20.33 15.59
CA LYS A 261 8.03 -18.94 16.06
C LYS A 261 8.88 -17.99 15.21
N GLU A 262 8.75 -18.12 13.92
CA GLU A 262 9.49 -17.32 12.97
C GLU A 262 8.98 -15.88 12.96
N ARG A 263 9.89 -14.94 13.07
CA ARG A 263 9.58 -13.51 12.96
C ARG A 263 10.77 -12.75 12.39
N ILE A 264 10.48 -11.80 11.52
CA ILE A 264 11.46 -10.80 11.09
C ILE A 264 10.87 -9.40 11.31
N THR A 265 11.63 -8.54 11.97
CA THR A 265 11.28 -7.12 12.16
C THR A 265 12.38 -6.27 11.55
N THR A 266 11.99 -5.36 10.67
CA THR A 266 12.89 -4.51 9.90
C THR A 266 12.60 -3.05 10.14
N LEU A 267 13.63 -2.21 10.01
CA LEU A 267 13.55 -0.77 10.07
C LEU A 267 14.08 -0.19 8.78
N SER A 268 13.27 0.63 8.13
CA SER A 268 13.64 1.41 6.96
C SER A 268 13.54 2.90 7.27
N GLY A 269 14.28 3.73 6.55
CA GLY A 269 14.27 5.16 6.77
C GLY A 269 14.31 5.91 5.46
N GLU A 270 13.72 7.11 5.43
CA GLU A 270 13.77 8.00 4.28
C GLU A 270 14.19 9.40 4.68
N LEU A 271 14.85 10.09 3.74
CA LEU A 271 15.07 11.53 3.76
C LEU A 271 14.67 12.10 2.42
N HIS A 272 14.07 13.28 2.44
CA HIS A 272 13.69 13.97 1.21
C HIS A 272 13.87 15.48 1.33
N ALA A 273 14.14 16.11 0.19
CA ALA A 273 14.20 17.55 0.07
C ALA A 273 13.63 17.97 -1.29
N LYS A 274 12.96 19.10 -1.31
CA LYS A 274 12.44 19.74 -2.52
C LYS A 274 12.62 21.24 -2.40
N TYR A 275 13.16 21.85 -3.43
CA TYR A 275 13.14 23.28 -3.66
C TYR A 275 12.22 23.58 -4.84
N THR A 276 11.34 24.57 -4.71
CA THR A 276 10.42 24.96 -5.78
C THR A 276 10.46 26.47 -5.94
N ASP A 277 10.69 26.94 -7.16
CA ASP A 277 10.60 28.33 -7.57
C ASP A 277 9.53 28.47 -8.67
N GLU A 278 9.30 29.68 -9.17
CA GLU A 278 8.29 29.95 -10.20
C GLU A 278 8.53 29.17 -11.50
N ASN A 279 9.78 28.99 -11.90
CA ASN A 279 10.15 28.42 -13.20
C ASN A 279 10.75 27.02 -13.13
N TRP A 280 11.20 26.54 -11.95
CA TRP A 280 11.86 25.27 -11.82
C TRP A 280 11.72 24.67 -10.41
N PHE A 281 11.96 23.40 -10.31
CA PHE A 281 12.09 22.72 -9.02
C PHE A 281 13.22 21.69 -9.06
N VAL A 282 13.83 21.47 -7.92
CA VAL A 282 14.78 20.37 -7.69
C VAL A 282 14.26 19.54 -6.52
N ALA A 283 14.25 18.24 -6.68
CA ALA A 283 13.81 17.35 -5.62
C ALA A 283 14.72 16.11 -5.57
N GLY A 284 14.96 15.64 -4.36
CA GLY A 284 15.69 14.42 -4.09
C GLY A 284 15.06 13.64 -2.94
N LYS A 285 15.14 12.33 -3.02
CA LYS A 285 14.75 11.41 -1.96
C LYS A 285 15.79 10.30 -1.88
N THR A 286 16.15 9.94 -0.67
CA THR A 286 16.98 8.76 -0.41
C THR A 286 16.26 7.85 0.58
N LEU A 287 16.40 6.55 0.39
CA LEU A 287 15.72 5.53 1.15
C LEU A 287 16.73 4.49 1.61
N LEU A 288 16.88 4.33 2.92
CA LEU A 288 17.57 3.20 3.51
C LEU A 288 16.55 2.04 3.61
N ASN A 289 16.62 1.15 2.64
CA ASN A 289 15.69 0.04 2.50
C ASN A 289 16.20 -1.18 3.26
N SER A 290 15.35 -1.78 4.07
CA SER A 290 15.65 -3.00 4.80
C SER A 290 14.83 -4.21 4.34
N ASN A 291 13.54 -4.01 4.04
CA ASN A 291 12.63 -5.01 3.48
C ASN A 291 11.32 -4.29 3.10
N LEU A 292 11.28 -3.66 1.95
CA LEU A 292 10.13 -2.88 1.49
C LEU A 292 9.47 -3.48 0.24
N THR A 293 9.42 -4.80 0.16
CA THR A 293 8.85 -5.50 -1.02
C THR A 293 7.37 -5.19 -1.25
N GLN A 294 6.61 -4.86 -0.19
CA GLN A 294 5.23 -4.39 -0.27
C GLN A 294 5.09 -3.00 -0.93
N THR A 295 6.16 -2.27 -1.07
CA THR A 295 6.15 -0.96 -1.76
C THR A 295 6.62 -1.03 -3.21
N CYS A 296 6.66 -2.20 -3.82
CA CYS A 296 7.25 -2.45 -5.14
C CYS A 296 8.73 -2.07 -5.24
N SER A 297 9.42 -1.94 -4.11
CA SER A 297 10.85 -1.67 -4.04
C SER A 297 11.65 -2.98 -4.10
N LEU A 298 12.93 -2.86 -4.44
CA LEU A 298 13.88 -3.97 -4.34
C LEU A 298 14.08 -4.38 -2.88
N GLY A 299 14.65 -5.57 -2.67
CA GLY A 299 14.96 -6.08 -1.34
C GLY A 299 14.17 -7.32 -0.96
N GLY A 300 14.10 -7.57 0.34
CA GLY A 300 13.50 -8.75 0.92
C GLY A 300 14.33 -9.27 2.09
N TYR A 301 14.12 -10.53 2.41
CA TYR A 301 14.86 -11.22 3.45
C TYR A 301 15.22 -12.64 3.00
N GLY A 302 16.27 -13.20 3.57
CA GLY A 302 16.74 -14.55 3.29
C GLY A 302 16.88 -15.36 4.56
N VAL A 303 16.95 -16.69 4.41
CA VAL A 303 17.17 -17.63 5.49
C VAL A 303 18.65 -17.64 5.86
N THR A 304 18.97 -17.51 7.13
CA THR A 304 20.35 -17.54 7.65
C THR A 304 20.68 -18.81 8.42
N ALA A 305 19.68 -19.44 9.00
CA ALA A 305 19.83 -20.71 9.71
C ALA A 305 18.53 -21.51 9.67
N ILE A 306 18.65 -22.83 9.76
CA ILE A 306 17.52 -23.77 9.81
C ILE A 306 17.80 -24.72 10.98
N ASP A 307 16.83 -24.86 11.89
CA ASP A 307 16.86 -25.88 12.93
C ASP A 307 16.66 -27.26 12.31
N ALA A 308 17.61 -28.16 12.50
CA ALA A 308 17.64 -29.47 11.86
C ALA A 308 16.46 -30.37 12.27
N ARG A 309 15.93 -30.20 13.47
CA ARG A 309 14.84 -31.04 14.00
C ARG A 309 13.46 -30.52 13.63
N THR A 310 13.25 -29.22 13.72
CA THR A 310 11.91 -28.61 13.56
C THR A 310 11.74 -27.94 12.19
N GLY A 311 12.84 -27.72 11.45
CA GLY A 311 12.84 -26.94 10.22
C GLY A 311 12.53 -25.44 10.43
N GLU A 312 12.56 -24.94 11.69
CA GLU A 312 12.37 -23.52 12.00
C GLU A 312 13.50 -22.68 11.40
N GLN A 313 13.16 -21.58 10.77
CA GLN A 313 14.10 -20.72 10.05
C GLN A 313 14.36 -19.41 10.79
N GLN A 314 15.59 -18.95 10.74
CA GLN A 314 16.00 -17.60 11.11
C GLN A 314 16.22 -16.79 9.84
N TYR A 315 15.91 -15.51 9.90
CA TYR A 315 15.93 -14.63 8.75
C TYR A 315 16.81 -13.40 9.00
N ALA A 316 17.42 -12.92 7.93
CA ALA A 316 18.06 -11.62 7.89
C ALA A 316 17.74 -10.89 6.59
N THR A 317 17.90 -9.57 6.61
CA THR A 317 17.72 -8.71 5.44
C THR A 317 19.01 -7.95 5.17
N TYR A 318 19.25 -7.65 3.90
CA TYR A 318 20.29 -6.72 3.50
C TYR A 318 19.71 -5.29 3.50
N ARG A 319 20.48 -4.38 4.07
CA ARG A 319 20.19 -2.94 4.01
C ARG A 319 20.93 -2.34 2.83
N PHE A 320 20.25 -1.53 2.06
CA PHE A 320 20.84 -0.80 0.95
C PHE A 320 20.16 0.55 0.77
N THR A 321 20.87 1.49 0.16
CA THR A 321 20.36 2.83 -0.13
C THR A 321 19.85 2.88 -1.56
N GLN A 322 18.68 3.46 -1.75
CA GLN A 322 18.15 3.86 -3.07
C GLN A 322 17.85 5.36 -3.06
N SER A 323 18.20 6.05 -4.14
CA SER A 323 18.07 7.50 -4.27
C SER A 323 17.81 7.90 -5.73
#